data_6f39704151250be0e581a95a8d308637
#
_entry.id   6f39704151250be0e581a95a8d308637
#
_cell.length_a   1.000
_cell.length_b   1.000
_cell.length_c   1.000
_cell.angle_alpha   90.00
_cell.angle_beta   90.00
_cell.angle_gamma   90.00
#
_symmetry.space_group_name_H-M   'P 1'
#
loop_
_entity.id
_entity.type
_entity.pdbx_description
1 polymer ?
#
loop_
_entity_poly.entity_id
_entity_poly.type
_entity_poly.pdbx_seq_one_letter_code
_entity_poly.pdbx_strand_id
1 'polypeptide(L)'
;QTSFTLPVKDDERGEEAARQIAKKMGLEEPNVAYHAPLDKEFTFYVVYGSCVHSVNYEDIHVITVESDVMSMEATNDYIREHIGRKVVMVGASTGTDAHTVGIDAIMNRKGFAGHYGLERYEMIEAYNLGSQVPNEEFIKKALELKADVLLVSQTVTQKDVHIQNLTNLIELL
;
A
#
# COMPACT_ATOMS: atom_id res chain seq x y z
N GLN A 1 8.59 4.10 26.62
CA GLN A 1 7.88 5.34 26.30
C GLN A 1 6.75 5.05 25.33
N THR A 2 5.60 5.66 25.57
CA THR A 2 4.49 5.73 24.60
C THR A 2 3.96 7.16 24.54
N SER A 3 3.39 7.54 23.39
CA SER A 3 2.73 8.82 23.24
C SER A 3 1.41 8.64 22.48
N PHE A 4 0.40 9.37 22.90
CA PHE A 4 -0.93 9.30 22.30
C PHE A 4 -1.75 10.56 22.63
N THR A 5 -2.82 10.75 21.90
CA THR A 5 -3.80 11.82 22.14
C THR A 5 -5.09 11.22 22.67
N LEU A 6 -5.67 11.84 23.69
CA LEU A 6 -6.98 11.48 24.22
C LEU A 6 -7.99 12.60 24.00
N PRO A 7 -9.26 12.27 23.78
CA PRO A 7 -10.35 13.25 23.69
C PRO A 7 -10.81 13.69 25.08
N VAL A 8 -9.89 14.34 25.80
CA VAL A 8 -10.09 14.85 27.17
C VAL A 8 -9.44 16.21 27.32
N LYS A 9 -9.90 16.99 28.25
CA LYS A 9 -9.32 18.28 28.61
C LYS A 9 -7.95 18.08 29.28
N ASP A 10 -7.12 19.10 29.18
CA ASP A 10 -5.83 19.18 29.85
C ASP A 10 -6.01 19.54 31.32
N ASP A 11 -6.32 18.53 32.12
CA ASP A 11 -6.53 18.63 33.58
C ASP A 11 -6.04 17.34 34.28
N GLU A 12 -6.10 17.33 35.63
CA GLU A 12 -5.68 16.18 36.45
C GLU A 12 -6.44 14.88 36.11
N ARG A 13 -7.70 14.97 35.67
CA ARG A 13 -8.50 13.79 35.27
C ARG A 13 -8.02 13.25 33.94
N GLY A 14 -7.64 14.12 33.02
CA GLY A 14 -7.03 13.76 31.73
C GLY A 14 -5.69 13.06 31.94
N GLU A 15 -4.86 13.55 32.86
CA GLU A 15 -3.58 12.92 33.20
C GLU A 15 -3.77 11.53 33.80
N GLU A 16 -4.74 11.37 34.72
CA GLU A 16 -5.07 10.07 35.29
C GLU A 16 -5.64 9.09 34.22
N ALA A 17 -6.46 9.58 33.30
CA ALA A 17 -6.94 8.79 32.18
C ALA A 17 -5.77 8.28 31.30
N ALA A 18 -4.78 9.13 31.07
CA ALA A 18 -3.58 8.75 30.30
C ALA A 18 -2.78 7.66 31.04
N ARG A 19 -2.62 7.76 32.37
CA ARG A 19 -1.96 6.69 33.17
C ARG A 19 -2.72 5.37 33.05
N GLN A 20 -4.03 5.39 33.20
CA GLN A 20 -4.85 4.18 33.11
C GLN A 20 -4.81 3.52 31.71
N ILE A 21 -4.82 4.33 30.67
CA ILE A 21 -4.66 3.81 29.30
C ILE A 21 -3.30 3.18 29.10
N ALA A 22 -2.23 3.85 29.52
CA ALA A 22 -0.89 3.33 29.43
C ALA A 22 -0.72 2.00 30.21
N LYS A 23 -1.36 1.89 31.38
CA LYS A 23 -1.38 0.65 32.15
C LYS A 23 -2.10 -0.48 31.42
N LYS A 24 -3.24 -0.19 30.78
CA LYS A 24 -3.97 -1.16 29.94
C LYS A 24 -3.18 -1.57 28.70
N MET A 25 -2.29 -0.71 28.20
CA MET A 25 -1.35 -1.00 27.10
C MET A 25 -0.14 -1.84 27.55
N GLY A 26 -0.06 -2.21 28.85
CA GLY A 26 1.01 -3.04 29.39
C GLY A 26 2.23 -2.26 29.88
N LEU A 27 2.08 -1.00 30.27
CA LEU A 27 3.11 -0.27 31.01
C LEU A 27 2.86 -0.44 32.51
N GLU A 28 3.86 -0.90 33.26
CA GLU A 28 3.89 -0.88 34.72
C GLU A 28 4.39 0.48 35.19
N GLU A 29 3.83 0.95 36.32
CA GLU A 29 4.18 2.22 36.95
C GLU A 29 4.18 3.40 35.95
N PRO A 30 3.11 3.59 35.16
CA PRO A 30 3.10 4.63 34.15
C PRO A 30 3.17 6.01 34.78
N ASN A 31 4.10 6.83 34.29
CA ASN A 31 4.30 8.22 34.68
C ASN A 31 4.09 9.13 33.46
N VAL A 32 3.18 10.10 33.57
CA VAL A 32 3.01 11.14 32.57
C VAL A 32 4.15 12.15 32.71
N ALA A 33 5.07 12.12 31.77
CA ALA A 33 6.24 12.98 31.75
C ALA A 33 6.01 14.32 31.04
N TYR A 34 5.02 14.35 30.14
CA TYR A 34 4.65 15.54 29.41
C TYR A 34 3.21 15.43 28.93
N HIS A 35 2.49 16.55 28.98
CA HIS A 35 1.19 16.70 28.33
C HIS A 35 1.04 18.11 27.78
N ALA A 36 0.21 18.26 26.74
CA ALA A 36 -0.12 19.55 26.14
C ALA A 36 -1.48 19.50 25.48
N PRO A 37 -2.33 20.52 25.67
CA PRO A 37 -3.57 20.61 24.94
C PRO A 37 -3.29 20.85 23.46
N LEU A 38 -3.95 20.09 22.59
CA LEU A 38 -3.96 20.34 21.14
C LEU A 38 -5.09 21.32 20.80
N ASP A 39 -6.21 21.19 21.51
CA ASP A 39 -7.35 22.10 21.45
C ASP A 39 -8.15 22.04 22.77
N LYS A 40 -9.42 22.47 22.76
CA LYS A 40 -10.28 22.49 23.96
C LYS A 40 -10.73 21.10 24.41
N GLU A 41 -10.68 20.10 23.55
CA GLU A 41 -11.24 18.76 23.76
C GLU A 41 -10.19 17.64 23.66
N PHE A 42 -9.01 17.93 23.13
CA PHE A 42 -7.96 16.95 22.92
C PHE A 42 -6.64 17.33 23.57
N THR A 43 -6.06 16.38 24.29
CA THR A 43 -4.75 16.56 24.95
C THR A 43 -3.79 15.46 24.51
N PHE A 44 -2.57 15.85 24.17
CA PHE A 44 -1.47 14.97 23.85
C PHE A 44 -0.70 14.61 25.14
N TYR A 45 -0.33 13.34 25.28
CA TYR A 45 0.41 12.79 26.42
C TYR A 45 1.65 12.04 25.98
N VAL A 46 2.72 12.16 26.78
CA VAL A 46 3.93 11.32 26.72
C VAL A 46 4.04 10.60 28.05
N VAL A 47 4.01 9.28 28.01
CA VAL A 47 4.00 8.43 29.19
C VAL A 47 5.21 7.49 29.18
N TYR A 48 5.89 7.39 30.30
CA TYR A 48 6.96 6.44 30.57
C TYR A 48 6.49 5.36 31.53
N GLY A 49 7.01 4.16 31.37
CA GLY A 49 6.76 3.02 32.28
C GLY A 49 7.56 1.82 31.81
N SER A 50 7.63 0.79 32.66
CA SER A 50 8.20 -0.50 32.29
C SER A 50 7.21 -1.28 31.43
N CYS A 51 7.66 -1.85 30.32
CA CYS A 51 6.78 -2.66 29.46
C CYS A 51 6.77 -4.10 29.96
N VAL A 52 5.59 -4.67 30.21
CA VAL A 52 5.43 -6.08 30.60
C VAL A 52 5.49 -7.05 29.42
N HIS A 53 5.36 -6.51 28.21
CA HIS A 53 5.41 -7.28 26.99
C HIS A 53 6.80 -7.25 26.38
N SER A 54 7.30 -8.41 26.00
CA SER A 54 8.55 -8.55 25.27
C SER A 54 8.34 -9.42 24.04
N VAL A 55 9.12 -9.15 23.02
CA VAL A 55 9.19 -9.98 21.82
C VAL A 55 10.63 -10.39 21.63
N ASN A 56 10.87 -11.69 21.50
CA ASN A 56 12.19 -12.16 21.13
C ASN A 56 12.41 -11.89 19.64
N TYR A 57 13.36 -11.03 19.33
CA TYR A 57 13.66 -10.65 17.95
C TYR A 57 14.14 -11.84 17.11
N GLU A 58 14.80 -12.80 17.70
CA GLU A 58 15.31 -14.00 17.00
C GLU A 58 14.18 -14.97 16.58
N ASP A 59 13.03 -14.90 17.26
CA ASP A 59 11.86 -15.74 16.94
C ASP A 59 10.96 -15.13 15.86
N ILE A 60 11.29 -13.91 15.39
CA ILE A 60 10.50 -13.23 14.35
C ILE A 60 10.90 -13.79 12.99
N HIS A 61 10.03 -14.56 12.40
CA HIS A 61 10.16 -15.02 11.02
C HIS A 61 9.38 -14.10 10.07
N VAL A 62 10.12 -13.35 9.27
CA VAL A 62 9.55 -12.56 8.17
C VAL A 62 9.67 -13.38 6.89
N ILE A 63 8.54 -13.61 6.23
CA ILE A 63 8.57 -14.24 4.90
C ILE A 63 9.13 -13.20 3.94
N THR A 64 10.39 -13.32 3.60
CA THR A 64 11.02 -12.55 2.52
C THR A 64 10.90 -13.35 1.24
N VAL A 65 10.22 -12.78 0.25
CA VAL A 65 10.29 -13.31 -1.11
C VAL A 65 11.59 -12.76 -1.71
N GLU A 66 12.63 -13.58 -1.72
CA GLU A 66 13.82 -13.30 -2.53
C GLU A 66 13.40 -13.51 -3.99
N SER A 67 13.06 -12.43 -4.67
CA SER A 67 12.94 -12.43 -6.12
C SER A 67 14.25 -11.86 -6.68
N ASP A 68 14.90 -12.62 -7.53
CA ASP A 68 15.96 -12.08 -8.38
C ASP A 68 15.32 -11.08 -9.34
N VAL A 69 15.31 -9.81 -8.92
CA VAL A 69 14.77 -8.72 -9.74
C VAL A 69 15.75 -8.45 -10.86
N MET A 70 15.37 -8.86 -12.06
CA MET A 70 16.15 -8.61 -13.26
C MET A 70 16.24 -7.10 -13.53
N SER A 71 17.40 -6.65 -14.00
CA SER A 71 17.50 -5.27 -14.52
C SER A 71 16.61 -5.08 -15.74
N MET A 72 16.35 -3.83 -16.11
CA MET A 72 15.56 -3.53 -17.32
C MET A 72 16.21 -4.14 -18.56
N GLU A 73 17.52 -4.08 -18.69
CA GLU A 73 18.29 -4.66 -19.79
C GLU A 73 18.15 -6.17 -19.81
N ALA A 74 18.38 -6.82 -18.66
CA ALA A 74 18.24 -8.27 -18.53
C ALA A 74 16.81 -8.76 -18.84
N THR A 75 15.79 -7.98 -18.43
CA THR A 75 14.39 -8.28 -18.76
C THR A 75 14.13 -8.17 -20.27
N ASN A 76 14.64 -7.11 -20.93
CA ASN A 76 14.50 -6.95 -22.37
C ASN A 76 15.18 -8.11 -23.12
N ASP A 77 16.38 -8.51 -22.68
CA ASP A 77 17.11 -9.63 -23.31
C ASP A 77 16.37 -10.95 -23.09
N TYR A 78 15.88 -11.20 -21.88
CA TYR A 78 15.07 -12.38 -21.59
C TYR A 78 13.82 -12.47 -22.48
N ILE A 79 13.06 -11.37 -22.62
CA ILE A 79 11.88 -11.34 -23.50
C ILE A 79 12.28 -11.60 -24.95
N ARG A 80 13.39 -11.02 -25.41
CA ARG A 80 13.88 -11.19 -26.79
C ARG A 80 14.27 -12.63 -27.07
N GLU A 81 14.96 -13.29 -26.13
CA GLU A 81 15.46 -14.65 -26.29
C GLU A 81 14.38 -15.71 -26.12
N HIS A 82 13.47 -15.55 -25.17
CA HIS A 82 12.52 -16.60 -24.78
C HIS A 82 11.12 -16.41 -25.37
N ILE A 83 10.71 -15.15 -25.63
CA ILE A 83 9.39 -14.84 -26.17
C ILE A 83 9.47 -14.47 -27.65
N GLY A 84 10.56 -13.82 -28.06
CA GLY A 84 10.84 -13.48 -29.47
C GLY A 84 9.98 -12.33 -30.05
N ARG A 85 9.14 -11.70 -29.23
CA ARG A 85 8.30 -10.55 -29.59
C ARG A 85 8.09 -9.63 -28.39
N LYS A 86 7.60 -8.44 -28.64
CA LYS A 86 7.18 -7.56 -27.54
C LYS A 86 6.01 -8.15 -26.75
N VAL A 87 6.05 -7.95 -25.44
CA VAL A 87 4.95 -8.29 -24.53
C VAL A 87 4.04 -7.08 -24.41
N VAL A 88 2.76 -7.27 -24.66
CA VAL A 88 1.73 -6.22 -24.57
C VAL A 88 1.11 -6.24 -23.18
N MET A 89 1.24 -5.14 -22.45
CA MET A 89 0.70 -4.98 -21.11
C MET A 89 -0.29 -3.85 -21.04
N VAL A 90 -1.48 -4.11 -20.51
CA VAL A 90 -2.53 -3.09 -20.32
C VAL A 90 -2.78 -2.94 -18.82
N GLY A 91 -2.73 -1.71 -18.33
CA GLY A 91 -2.91 -1.39 -16.91
C GLY A 91 -3.98 -0.36 -16.67
N ALA A 92 -4.70 -0.50 -15.55
CA ALA A 92 -5.71 0.46 -15.12
C ALA A 92 -5.97 0.40 -13.60
N SER A 93 -6.50 1.49 -13.06
CA SER A 93 -7.29 1.46 -11.82
C SER A 93 -8.74 1.26 -12.21
N THR A 94 -9.28 0.06 -11.94
CA THR A 94 -10.58 -0.36 -12.46
C THR A 94 -11.74 -0.02 -11.53
N GLY A 95 -12.96 -0.06 -12.08
CA GLY A 95 -14.19 0.24 -11.36
C GLY A 95 -14.31 1.71 -10.98
N THR A 96 -14.61 1.99 -9.72
CA THR A 96 -14.78 3.35 -9.20
C THR A 96 -13.52 3.96 -8.59
N ASP A 97 -12.39 3.25 -8.64
CA ASP A 97 -11.15 3.73 -8.05
C ASP A 97 -10.51 4.85 -8.90
N ALA A 98 -10.46 6.05 -8.32
CA ALA A 98 -9.93 7.25 -8.99
C ALA A 98 -8.41 7.43 -8.80
N HIS A 99 -7.75 6.54 -8.05
CA HIS A 99 -6.33 6.67 -7.73
C HIS A 99 -5.47 6.08 -8.84
N THR A 100 -4.58 6.89 -9.41
CA THR A 100 -3.64 6.44 -10.45
C THR A 100 -2.23 6.16 -9.94
N VAL A 101 -1.90 6.59 -8.71
CA VAL A 101 -0.52 6.54 -8.20
C VAL A 101 0.12 5.14 -8.31
N GLY A 102 -0.64 4.09 -7.99
CA GLY A 102 -0.15 2.71 -8.06
C GLY A 102 0.14 2.27 -9.49
N ILE A 103 -0.82 2.44 -10.39
CA ILE A 103 -0.65 2.05 -11.79
C ILE A 103 0.37 2.92 -12.51
N ASP A 104 0.42 4.22 -12.21
CA ASP A 104 1.40 5.15 -12.77
C ASP A 104 2.82 4.80 -12.34
N ALA A 105 3.01 4.39 -11.08
CA ALA A 105 4.32 3.98 -10.58
C ALA A 105 4.89 2.77 -11.33
N ILE A 106 4.03 1.86 -11.77
CA ILE A 106 4.42 0.66 -12.51
C ILE A 106 4.56 0.94 -14.01
N MET A 107 3.62 1.68 -14.59
CA MET A 107 3.50 1.83 -16.05
C MET A 107 4.34 2.97 -16.60
N ASN A 108 4.29 4.16 -15.96
CA ASN A 108 4.85 5.38 -16.55
C ASN A 108 6.37 5.36 -16.61
N ARG A 109 6.95 5.93 -17.65
CA ARG A 109 8.41 5.99 -17.93
C ARG A 109 9.27 6.39 -16.73
N LYS A 110 8.74 7.27 -15.85
CA LYS A 110 9.44 7.74 -14.65
C LYS A 110 9.65 6.63 -13.63
N GLY A 111 8.67 5.73 -13.50
CA GLY A 111 8.67 4.68 -12.48
C GLY A 111 8.61 5.23 -11.04
N PHE A 112 9.09 4.44 -10.11
CA PHE A 112 9.07 4.76 -8.68
C PHE A 112 10.30 4.21 -7.97
N ALA A 113 10.79 4.91 -6.94
CA ALA A 113 11.89 4.49 -6.05
C ALA A 113 13.17 4.03 -6.80
N GLY A 114 13.51 4.71 -7.90
CA GLY A 114 14.70 4.39 -8.70
C GLY A 114 14.51 3.28 -9.74
N HIS A 115 13.32 2.66 -9.80
CA HIS A 115 12.95 1.69 -10.82
C HIS A 115 12.17 2.36 -11.94
N TYR A 116 12.53 2.06 -13.18
CA TYR A 116 11.83 2.58 -14.36
C TYR A 116 10.49 1.86 -14.56
N GLY A 117 9.48 2.62 -15.03
CA GLY A 117 8.20 2.03 -15.37
C GLY A 117 8.23 1.29 -16.73
N LEU A 118 7.22 0.46 -16.94
CA LEU A 118 7.16 -0.48 -18.07
C LEU A 118 7.21 0.20 -19.46
N GLU A 119 6.71 1.42 -19.59
CA GLU A 119 6.80 2.23 -20.83
C GLU A 119 8.24 2.48 -21.30
N ARG A 120 9.23 2.25 -20.44
CA ARG A 120 10.64 2.46 -20.78
C ARG A 120 11.30 1.19 -21.31
N TYR A 121 10.69 0.05 -21.12
CA TYR A 121 11.25 -1.23 -21.56
C TYR A 121 11.08 -1.38 -23.08
N GLU A 122 12.15 -1.69 -23.77
CA GLU A 122 12.16 -1.80 -25.23
C GLU A 122 11.28 -2.96 -25.74
N MET A 123 11.26 -4.06 -24.98
CA MET A 123 10.53 -5.28 -25.32
C MET A 123 9.13 -5.35 -24.68
N ILE A 124 8.64 -4.25 -24.13
CA ILE A 124 7.28 -4.14 -23.59
C ILE A 124 6.53 -3.03 -24.31
N GLU A 125 5.30 -3.31 -24.72
CA GLU A 125 4.31 -2.33 -25.11
C GLU A 125 3.33 -2.13 -23.96
N ALA A 126 3.48 -1.00 -23.25
CA ALA A 126 2.69 -0.68 -22.05
C ALA A 126 1.59 0.33 -22.38
N TYR A 127 0.35 0.00 -22.04
CA TYR A 127 -0.82 0.86 -22.21
C TYR A 127 -1.47 1.17 -20.88
N ASN A 128 -1.26 2.38 -20.36
CA ASN A 128 -1.90 2.86 -19.13
C ASN A 128 -3.24 3.53 -19.45
N LEU A 129 -4.34 2.93 -19.02
CA LEU A 129 -5.68 3.45 -19.25
C LEU A 129 -6.14 4.44 -18.17
N GLY A 130 -5.33 4.67 -17.12
CA GLY A 130 -5.65 5.59 -16.05
C GLY A 130 -6.57 5.00 -14.99
N SER A 131 -7.50 5.80 -14.47
CA SER A 131 -8.40 5.44 -13.37
C SER A 131 -9.86 5.38 -13.77
N GLN A 132 -10.68 4.80 -12.90
CA GLN A 132 -12.13 4.66 -13.07
C GLN A 132 -12.52 3.94 -14.37
N VAL A 133 -11.72 2.98 -14.79
CA VAL A 133 -11.96 2.21 -16.00
C VAL A 133 -12.95 1.08 -15.69
N PRO A 134 -14.13 1.02 -16.31
CA PRO A 134 -15.04 -0.11 -16.16
C PRO A 134 -14.38 -1.43 -16.57
N ASN A 135 -14.69 -2.52 -15.87
CA ASN A 135 -14.07 -3.83 -16.15
C ASN A 135 -14.31 -4.28 -17.58
N GLU A 136 -15.50 -4.06 -18.13
CA GLU A 136 -15.87 -4.41 -19.51
C GLU A 136 -15.03 -3.62 -20.53
N GLU A 137 -14.79 -2.33 -20.30
CA GLU A 137 -13.93 -1.50 -21.15
C GLU A 137 -12.47 -1.94 -21.06
N PHE A 138 -12.02 -2.27 -19.85
CA PHE A 138 -10.67 -2.78 -19.62
C PHE A 138 -10.40 -4.05 -20.41
N ILE A 139 -11.31 -5.03 -20.33
CA ILE A 139 -11.23 -6.30 -21.09
C ILE A 139 -11.33 -6.05 -22.59
N LYS A 140 -12.28 -5.22 -23.02
CA LYS A 140 -12.42 -4.87 -24.43
C LYS A 140 -11.12 -4.30 -25.00
N LYS A 141 -10.50 -3.38 -24.26
CA LYS A 141 -9.23 -2.76 -24.67
C LYS A 141 -8.09 -3.77 -24.69
N ALA A 142 -8.05 -4.67 -23.72
CA ALA A 142 -7.08 -5.76 -23.69
C ALA A 142 -7.20 -6.69 -24.91
N LEU A 143 -8.41 -7.04 -25.30
CA LEU A 143 -8.67 -7.86 -26.48
C LEU A 143 -8.29 -7.13 -27.78
N GLU A 144 -8.65 -5.85 -27.92
CA GLU A 144 -8.27 -5.01 -29.06
C GLU A 144 -6.75 -4.95 -29.27
N LEU A 145 -6.01 -4.80 -28.15
CA LEU A 145 -4.56 -4.69 -28.17
C LEU A 145 -3.86 -6.06 -28.16
N LYS A 146 -4.60 -7.15 -28.04
CA LYS A 146 -4.06 -8.52 -27.86
C LYS A 146 -3.09 -8.58 -26.69
N ALA A 147 -3.53 -8.03 -25.55
CA ALA A 147 -2.72 -7.96 -24.36
C ALA A 147 -2.30 -9.35 -23.85
N ASP A 148 -1.04 -9.48 -23.49
CA ASP A 148 -0.51 -10.67 -22.84
C ASP A 148 -0.69 -10.61 -21.30
N VAL A 149 -0.71 -9.38 -20.74
CA VAL A 149 -0.79 -9.14 -19.30
C VAL A 149 -1.75 -8.01 -18.99
N LEU A 150 -2.58 -8.22 -17.98
CA LEU A 150 -3.46 -7.22 -17.38
C LEU A 150 -2.94 -6.83 -16.00
N LEU A 151 -2.74 -5.53 -15.78
CA LEU A 151 -2.30 -4.96 -14.51
C LEU A 151 -3.42 -4.13 -13.90
N VAL A 152 -3.83 -4.50 -12.69
CA VAL A 152 -4.93 -3.84 -11.98
C VAL A 152 -4.42 -3.21 -10.70
N SER A 153 -4.69 -1.91 -10.52
CA SER A 153 -4.45 -1.21 -9.27
C SER A 153 -5.77 -0.91 -8.56
N GLN A 154 -5.85 -1.22 -7.28
CA GLN A 154 -7.00 -0.96 -6.43
C GLN A 154 -6.53 -0.39 -5.10
N THR A 155 -6.83 0.87 -4.84
CA THR A 155 -6.43 1.59 -3.62
C THR A 155 -7.57 1.66 -2.61
N VAL A 156 -8.81 1.78 -3.09
CA VAL A 156 -9.99 1.89 -2.24
C VAL A 156 -10.43 0.51 -1.76
N THR A 157 -10.31 0.28 -0.46
CA THR A 157 -10.64 -1.01 0.19
C THR A 157 -11.90 -0.96 1.06
N GLN A 158 -12.52 0.20 1.21
CA GLN A 158 -13.73 0.37 2.03
C GLN A 158 -14.85 -0.55 1.57
N LYS A 159 -15.51 -1.20 2.53
CA LYS A 159 -16.64 -2.13 2.28
C LYS A 159 -16.31 -3.23 1.27
N ASP A 160 -15.06 -3.64 1.20
CA ASP A 160 -14.57 -4.69 0.32
C ASP A 160 -14.80 -4.45 -1.19
N VAL A 161 -14.93 -3.17 -1.59
CA VAL A 161 -15.17 -2.77 -3.00
C VAL A 161 -14.10 -3.33 -3.93
N HIS A 162 -12.84 -3.37 -3.50
CA HIS A 162 -11.73 -3.94 -4.27
C HIS A 162 -11.93 -5.44 -4.55
N ILE A 163 -12.42 -6.20 -3.56
CA ILE A 163 -12.69 -7.63 -3.72
C ILE A 163 -13.83 -7.82 -4.73
N GLN A 164 -14.93 -7.08 -4.56
CA GLN A 164 -16.08 -7.16 -5.46
C GLN A 164 -15.71 -6.81 -6.89
N ASN A 165 -14.92 -5.74 -7.08
CA ASN A 165 -14.47 -5.31 -8.40
C ASN A 165 -13.55 -6.32 -9.07
N LEU A 166 -12.59 -6.90 -8.32
CA LEU A 166 -11.69 -7.92 -8.85
C LEU A 166 -12.43 -9.23 -9.14
N THR A 167 -13.39 -9.63 -8.30
CA THR A 167 -14.23 -10.81 -8.55
C THR A 167 -15.02 -10.63 -9.86
N ASN A 168 -15.66 -9.48 -10.04
CA ASN A 168 -16.37 -9.18 -11.29
C ASN A 168 -15.42 -9.18 -12.50
N LEU A 169 -14.23 -8.63 -12.38
CA LEU A 169 -13.24 -8.66 -13.47
C LEU A 169 -12.87 -10.10 -13.87
N ILE A 170 -12.67 -10.98 -12.87
CA ILE A 170 -12.34 -12.39 -13.13
C ILE A 170 -13.51 -13.15 -13.76
N GLU A 171 -14.73 -12.84 -13.37
CA GLU A 171 -15.94 -13.45 -13.95
C GLU A 171 -16.17 -13.03 -15.42
N LEU A 172 -15.64 -11.88 -15.82
CA LEU A 172 -15.73 -11.37 -17.20
C LEU A 172 -14.61 -11.88 -18.13
N LEU A 173 -13.50 -12.38 -17.56
CA LEU A 173 -12.36 -12.97 -18.29
C LEU A 173 -12.64 -14.40 -18.71
#